data_9956f8d18c3bd4aaa0645d427dab9ffb
#
_entry.id   9956f8d18c3bd4aaa0645d427dab9ffb
#
_cell.length_a   1.000
_cell.length_b   1.000
_cell.length_c   1.000
_cell.angle_alpha   90.00
_cell.angle_beta   90.00
_cell.angle_gamma   90.00
#
_symmetry.space_group_name_H-M   'P 1'
#
loop_
_entity.id
_entity.type
_entity.pdbx_description
1 polymer ?
#
loop_
_entity_poly.entity_id
_entity_poly.type
_entity_poly.pdbx_seq_one_letter_code
_entity_poly.pdbx_strand_id
1 'polypeptide(L)'
;MITPTERIAQLPELRARLSANFSTADDAEFLRMLWTLNALQTGRVDEASRFLNGFPPEAATEGILGPHAIYPWELETLVNELLATPKGPYRVFNCKDWNAIGRLIDQLRSVENAEYGARRNDVNILVELGRIGARQFPWQRGYVGIPSLYRNAYIYGQGECDAYLKQAANLTSSDMTLVGFSLLAVFYPEPAIRPATDMTLLHEWGISPDTLRRTLNRIARPIADLRRAVSLLRDVELVTAYKPSILRQYPCLRVGHRGRVLVAPLPDLVMDRVTNGLFYDVIGGGGPVREEIGRRFEEYSLALLGEMLDAQFEPEATYRTRLGPIATPDILMCEEAGAVQLAIECKASRMSVTARFGDAPEEDRGYEEIAKGVMQLWRFFAHCRQQIAPNQMTPDAQGMILTMDEWFAGRSTVIPQIMARAHELADASPHEIPVADRRAVAFCTISELEAVLVTATPMSLAETVRIGSGDRAGWIFSMLHTETVAEKTVPKAYPFERTLSDLLPWHARIADLAADDEPA
;
A
#
# COMPACT_ATOMS: atom_id res chain seq x y z
N MET A 1 13.68 -11.34 -34.08
CA MET A 1 12.83 -10.73 -33.00
C MET A 1 11.39 -10.78 -33.49
N ILE A 2 10.45 -11.26 -32.68
CA ILE A 2 9.00 -11.32 -33.00
C ILE A 2 8.47 -9.88 -33.01
N THR A 3 7.77 -9.50 -34.07
CA THR A 3 7.19 -8.14 -34.21
C THR A 3 5.98 -7.93 -33.27
N PRO A 4 5.59 -6.69 -32.93
CA PRO A 4 4.37 -6.42 -32.17
C PRO A 4 3.12 -7.06 -32.79
N THR A 5 2.99 -7.03 -34.11
CA THR A 5 1.87 -7.63 -34.84
C THR A 5 1.81 -9.15 -34.67
N GLU A 6 2.96 -9.82 -34.70
CA GLU A 6 3.04 -11.28 -34.47
C GLU A 6 2.69 -11.63 -33.02
N ARG A 7 3.06 -10.79 -32.03
CA ARG A 7 2.68 -10.98 -30.62
C ARG A 7 1.18 -10.84 -30.42
N ILE A 8 0.56 -9.83 -31.02
CA ILE A 8 -0.91 -9.65 -31.00
C ILE A 8 -1.61 -10.88 -31.58
N ALA A 9 -1.12 -11.40 -32.71
CA ALA A 9 -1.69 -12.59 -33.36
C ALA A 9 -1.57 -13.86 -32.48
N GLN A 10 -0.56 -13.98 -31.63
CA GLN A 10 -0.34 -15.12 -30.75
C GLN A 10 -1.15 -15.02 -29.43
N LEU A 11 -1.58 -13.84 -29.03
CA LEU A 11 -2.21 -13.60 -27.73
C LEU A 11 -3.46 -14.46 -27.46
N PRO A 12 -4.40 -14.68 -28.42
CA PRO A 12 -5.55 -15.55 -28.21
C PRO A 12 -5.14 -17.00 -27.89
N GLU A 13 -4.12 -17.51 -28.55
CA GLU A 13 -3.62 -18.87 -28.31
C GLU A 13 -2.93 -18.99 -26.95
N LEU A 14 -2.08 -18.02 -26.58
CA LEU A 14 -1.43 -17.97 -25.28
C LEU A 14 -2.46 -17.91 -24.14
N ARG A 15 -3.49 -17.08 -24.26
CA ARG A 15 -4.59 -17.01 -23.29
C ARG A 15 -5.39 -18.30 -23.22
N ALA A 16 -5.65 -18.96 -24.37
CA ALA A 16 -6.36 -20.24 -24.39
C ALA A 16 -5.56 -21.34 -23.66
N ARG A 17 -4.24 -21.40 -23.89
CA ARG A 17 -3.34 -22.36 -23.20
C ARG A 17 -3.32 -22.11 -21.69
N LEU A 18 -3.18 -20.85 -21.28
CA LEU A 18 -3.20 -20.46 -19.86
C LEU A 18 -4.55 -20.84 -19.22
N SER A 19 -5.67 -20.48 -19.84
CA SER A 19 -7.02 -20.81 -19.38
C SER A 19 -7.28 -22.31 -19.26
N ALA A 20 -6.69 -23.14 -20.13
CA ALA A 20 -6.87 -24.58 -20.09
C ALA A 20 -6.38 -25.18 -18.74
N ASN A 21 -5.30 -24.66 -18.15
CA ASN A 21 -4.84 -25.09 -16.84
C ASN A 21 -5.86 -24.77 -15.76
N PHE A 22 -6.39 -23.55 -15.73
CA PHE A 22 -7.38 -23.13 -14.73
C PHE A 22 -8.69 -23.87 -14.87
N SER A 23 -9.14 -24.16 -16.10
CA SER A 23 -10.38 -24.89 -16.35
C SER A 23 -10.33 -26.33 -15.79
N THR A 24 -9.14 -26.92 -15.75
CA THR A 24 -8.89 -28.31 -15.29
C THR A 24 -8.30 -28.41 -13.89
N ALA A 25 -8.02 -27.29 -13.22
CA ALA A 25 -7.55 -27.29 -11.84
C ALA A 25 -8.71 -27.47 -10.86
N ASP A 26 -8.47 -28.16 -9.74
CA ASP A 26 -9.31 -28.07 -8.56
C ASP A 26 -9.07 -26.74 -7.83
N ASP A 27 -10.10 -26.02 -7.44
CA ASP A 27 -9.96 -24.69 -6.84
C ASP A 27 -9.22 -24.72 -5.51
N ALA A 28 -9.55 -25.67 -4.64
CA ALA A 28 -8.95 -25.75 -3.30
C ALA A 28 -7.47 -26.17 -3.37
N GLU A 29 -7.16 -27.15 -4.25
CA GLU A 29 -5.78 -27.60 -4.47
C GLU A 29 -4.94 -26.50 -5.14
N PHE A 30 -5.53 -25.73 -6.06
CA PHE A 30 -4.82 -24.64 -6.72
C PHE A 30 -4.51 -23.49 -5.73
N LEU A 31 -5.45 -23.10 -4.89
CA LEU A 31 -5.22 -22.08 -3.87
C LEU A 31 -4.18 -22.55 -2.84
N ARG A 32 -4.18 -23.84 -2.47
CA ARG A 32 -3.14 -24.42 -1.62
C ARG A 32 -1.78 -24.40 -2.31
N MET A 33 -1.71 -24.69 -3.61
CA MET A 33 -0.49 -24.61 -4.39
C MET A 33 0.10 -23.18 -4.34
N LEU A 34 -0.74 -22.14 -4.50
CA LEU A 34 -0.27 -20.75 -4.42
C LEU A 34 0.28 -20.40 -3.04
N TRP A 35 -0.39 -20.87 -1.97
CA TRP A 35 0.14 -20.74 -0.62
C TRP A 35 1.49 -21.45 -0.48
N THR A 36 1.62 -22.65 -1.03
CA THR A 36 2.85 -23.45 -0.98
C THR A 36 4.01 -22.73 -1.69
N LEU A 37 3.74 -22.12 -2.87
CA LEU A 37 4.72 -21.34 -3.59
C LEU A 37 5.14 -20.09 -2.80
N ASN A 38 4.19 -19.39 -2.19
CA ASN A 38 4.50 -18.27 -1.30
C ASN A 38 5.33 -18.73 -0.09
N ALA A 39 4.99 -19.85 0.54
CA ALA A 39 5.76 -20.42 1.65
C ALA A 39 7.20 -20.74 1.22
N LEU A 40 7.39 -21.39 0.08
CA LEU A 40 8.71 -21.72 -0.47
C LEU A 40 9.57 -20.46 -0.70
N GLN A 41 9.01 -19.45 -1.36
CA GLN A 41 9.72 -18.21 -1.70
C GLN A 41 9.99 -17.30 -0.49
N THR A 42 9.30 -17.52 0.64
CA THR A 42 9.50 -16.81 1.91
C THR A 42 10.31 -17.62 2.93
N GLY A 43 10.99 -18.69 2.51
CA GLY A 43 11.89 -19.49 3.34
C GLY A 43 11.20 -20.54 4.22
N ARG A 44 9.88 -20.73 4.12
CA ARG A 44 9.12 -21.77 4.85
C ARG A 44 9.15 -23.09 4.07
N VAL A 45 10.35 -23.64 3.93
CA VAL A 45 10.63 -24.80 3.05
C VAL A 45 9.97 -26.08 3.57
N ASP A 46 9.98 -26.29 4.89
CA ASP A 46 9.41 -27.49 5.52
C ASP A 46 7.90 -27.54 5.29
N GLU A 47 7.21 -26.41 5.44
CA GLU A 47 5.78 -26.30 5.18
C GLU A 47 5.47 -26.52 3.70
N ALA A 48 6.26 -25.94 2.80
CA ALA A 48 6.08 -26.11 1.37
C ALA A 48 6.29 -27.55 0.93
N SER A 49 7.28 -28.24 1.47
CA SER A 49 7.64 -29.63 1.15
C SER A 49 6.50 -30.63 1.42
N ARG A 50 5.57 -30.28 2.29
CA ARG A 50 4.38 -31.10 2.59
C ARG A 50 3.40 -31.20 1.41
N PHE A 51 3.44 -30.25 0.49
CA PHE A 51 2.44 -30.09 -0.57
C PHE A 51 3.01 -30.00 -1.98
N LEU A 52 4.33 -29.87 -2.13
CA LEU A 52 5.01 -29.67 -3.41
C LEU A 52 6.08 -30.72 -3.62
N ASN A 53 6.12 -31.30 -4.81
CA ASN A 53 7.06 -32.34 -5.20
C ASN A 53 8.02 -31.86 -6.28
N GLY A 54 9.29 -32.29 -6.18
CA GLY A 54 10.29 -32.15 -7.26
C GLY A 54 10.79 -30.73 -7.50
N PHE A 55 10.65 -29.81 -6.54
CA PHE A 55 11.28 -28.49 -6.66
C PHE A 55 12.79 -28.60 -6.40
N PRO A 56 13.62 -27.84 -7.14
CA PRO A 56 15.06 -27.80 -6.92
C PRO A 56 15.37 -27.03 -5.62
N PRO A 57 16.42 -27.39 -4.88
CA PRO A 57 16.81 -26.67 -3.66
C PRO A 57 17.01 -25.17 -3.88
N GLU A 58 17.49 -24.79 -5.06
CA GLU A 58 17.74 -23.43 -5.49
C GLU A 58 16.46 -22.57 -5.47
N ALA A 59 15.29 -23.18 -5.73
CA ALA A 59 14.01 -22.47 -5.68
C ALA A 59 13.67 -21.88 -4.30
N ALA A 60 14.28 -22.41 -3.23
CA ALA A 60 14.12 -21.92 -1.87
C ALA A 60 15.21 -20.92 -1.44
N THR A 61 16.34 -20.83 -2.16
CA THR A 61 17.56 -20.13 -1.69
C THR A 61 18.01 -18.98 -2.60
N GLU A 62 17.63 -18.96 -3.87
CA GLU A 62 18.13 -17.99 -4.86
C GLU A 62 17.54 -16.57 -4.73
N GLY A 63 16.48 -16.41 -3.95
CA GLY A 63 15.80 -15.12 -3.78
C GLY A 63 15.10 -14.63 -5.05
N ILE A 64 14.76 -13.35 -5.08
CA ILE A 64 13.91 -12.74 -6.13
C ILE A 64 14.61 -12.59 -7.50
N LEU A 65 15.91 -12.76 -7.58
CA LEU A 65 16.67 -12.65 -8.83
C LEU A 65 17.02 -14.01 -9.43
N GLY A 66 16.68 -15.10 -8.76
CA GLY A 66 16.97 -16.46 -9.22
C GLY A 66 16.07 -16.89 -10.38
N PRO A 67 16.53 -17.87 -11.19
CA PRO A 67 15.77 -18.41 -12.32
C PRO A 67 14.47 -19.13 -11.89
N HIS A 68 14.37 -19.51 -10.63
CA HIS A 68 13.20 -20.18 -10.05
C HIS A 68 12.29 -19.23 -9.26
N ALA A 69 12.55 -17.91 -9.30
CA ALA A 69 11.74 -16.94 -8.59
C ALA A 69 10.30 -16.89 -9.11
N ILE A 70 9.34 -16.98 -8.19
CA ILE A 70 7.90 -16.81 -8.43
C ILE A 70 7.44 -15.67 -7.53
N TYR A 71 6.91 -14.62 -8.12
CA TYR A 71 6.63 -13.41 -7.40
C TYR A 71 5.22 -13.37 -6.78
N PRO A 72 5.04 -12.81 -5.58
CA PRO A 72 3.73 -12.73 -4.95
C PRO A 72 2.66 -12.04 -5.82
N TRP A 73 3.03 -11.01 -6.57
CA TRP A 73 2.11 -10.35 -7.51
C TRP A 73 1.71 -11.22 -8.71
N GLU A 74 2.53 -12.19 -9.12
CA GLU A 74 2.13 -13.22 -10.10
C GLU A 74 1.10 -14.16 -9.49
N LEU A 75 1.28 -14.53 -8.20
CA LEU A 75 0.32 -15.37 -7.47
C LEU A 75 -1.04 -14.66 -7.31
N GLU A 76 -1.06 -13.36 -7.06
CA GLU A 76 -2.30 -12.56 -7.09
C GLU A 76 -2.99 -12.64 -8.46
N THR A 77 -2.23 -12.49 -9.53
CA THR A 77 -2.75 -12.58 -10.90
C THR A 77 -3.32 -13.96 -11.21
N LEU A 78 -2.64 -15.03 -10.78
CA LEU A 78 -3.11 -16.42 -10.95
C LEU A 78 -4.44 -16.67 -10.23
N VAL A 79 -4.69 -16.06 -9.07
CA VAL A 79 -6.01 -16.15 -8.42
C VAL A 79 -7.09 -15.47 -9.26
N ASN A 80 -6.83 -14.28 -9.77
CA ASN A 80 -7.79 -13.60 -10.65
C ASN A 80 -8.11 -14.45 -11.89
N GLU A 81 -7.11 -15.01 -12.56
CA GLU A 81 -7.28 -15.84 -13.76
C GLU A 81 -8.00 -17.16 -13.45
N LEU A 82 -7.69 -17.81 -12.30
CA LEU A 82 -8.42 -18.99 -11.82
C LEU A 82 -9.92 -18.70 -11.65
N LEU A 83 -10.22 -17.58 -11.00
CA LEU A 83 -11.61 -17.18 -10.72
C LEU A 83 -12.34 -16.72 -11.98
N ALA A 84 -11.64 -16.09 -12.91
CA ALA A 84 -12.18 -15.63 -14.18
C ALA A 84 -12.46 -16.77 -15.16
N THR A 85 -11.80 -17.93 -15.02
CA THR A 85 -11.91 -19.04 -15.97
C THR A 85 -13.05 -20.00 -15.60
N PRO A 86 -14.00 -20.29 -16.52
CA PRO A 86 -15.00 -21.32 -16.32
C PRO A 86 -14.37 -22.70 -16.13
N LYS A 87 -14.97 -23.52 -15.29
CA LYS A 87 -14.48 -24.89 -15.02
C LYS A 87 -14.95 -25.88 -16.11
N GLY A 88 -13.99 -26.64 -16.59
CA GLY A 88 -14.26 -27.80 -17.43
C GLY A 88 -14.78 -29.01 -16.61
N PRO A 89 -15.13 -30.11 -17.29
CA PRO A 89 -15.68 -31.30 -16.62
C PRO A 89 -14.64 -32.13 -15.85
N TYR A 90 -13.36 -31.98 -16.20
CA TYR A 90 -12.29 -32.80 -15.62
C TYR A 90 -11.35 -31.98 -14.74
N ARG A 91 -10.72 -32.65 -13.75
CA ARG A 91 -9.69 -32.08 -12.88
C ARG A 91 -8.39 -32.84 -13.11
N VAL A 92 -7.55 -32.31 -14.01
CA VAL A 92 -6.31 -32.99 -14.46
C VAL A 92 -5.04 -32.19 -14.22
N PHE A 93 -5.16 -30.87 -13.89
CA PHE A 93 -4.00 -30.05 -13.59
C PHE A 93 -3.37 -30.52 -12.26
N ASN A 94 -2.09 -30.89 -12.29
CA ASN A 94 -1.37 -31.37 -11.09
C ASN A 94 -0.77 -30.20 -10.31
N CYS A 95 -1.47 -29.77 -9.27
CA CYS A 95 -1.06 -28.68 -8.39
C CYS A 95 0.13 -29.03 -7.46
N LYS A 96 0.67 -30.25 -7.52
CA LYS A 96 1.79 -30.71 -6.68
C LYS A 96 3.09 -30.91 -7.45
N ASP A 97 3.04 -30.81 -8.78
CA ASP A 97 4.19 -31.05 -9.64
C ASP A 97 4.87 -29.72 -10.01
N TRP A 98 6.11 -29.55 -9.54
CA TRP A 98 6.92 -28.35 -9.83
C TRP A 98 7.02 -28.02 -11.33
N ASN A 99 7.21 -29.04 -12.18
CA ASN A 99 7.33 -28.82 -13.61
C ASN A 99 6.01 -28.35 -14.25
N ALA A 100 4.86 -28.80 -13.77
CA ALA A 100 3.56 -28.32 -14.24
C ALA A 100 3.33 -26.87 -13.81
N ILE A 101 3.75 -26.52 -12.60
CA ILE A 101 3.69 -25.18 -12.04
C ILE A 101 4.62 -24.23 -12.81
N GLY A 102 5.87 -24.63 -13.06
CA GLY A 102 6.82 -23.86 -13.85
C GLY A 102 6.26 -23.49 -15.23
N ARG A 103 5.68 -24.49 -15.93
CA ARG A 103 5.00 -24.24 -17.22
C ARG A 103 3.82 -23.27 -17.11
N LEU A 104 3.07 -23.32 -16.02
CA LEU A 104 1.97 -22.37 -15.78
C LEU A 104 2.49 -20.94 -15.60
N ILE A 105 3.55 -20.75 -14.81
CA ILE A 105 4.19 -19.44 -14.60
C ILE A 105 4.75 -18.90 -15.92
N ASP A 106 5.43 -19.72 -16.71
CA ASP A 106 5.96 -19.34 -18.01
C ASP A 106 4.85 -18.93 -19.00
N GLN A 107 3.70 -19.60 -18.94
CA GLN A 107 2.54 -19.24 -19.75
C GLN A 107 1.93 -17.91 -19.31
N LEU A 108 1.82 -17.65 -17.99
CA LEU A 108 1.39 -16.36 -17.47
C LEU A 108 2.32 -15.23 -17.96
N ARG A 109 3.62 -15.40 -17.76
CA ARG A 109 4.65 -14.44 -18.22
C ARG A 109 4.60 -14.22 -19.74
N SER A 110 4.33 -15.29 -20.50
CA SER A 110 4.18 -15.19 -21.96
C SER A 110 2.95 -14.36 -22.36
N VAL A 111 1.83 -14.49 -21.66
CA VAL A 111 0.64 -13.65 -21.86
C VAL A 111 0.94 -12.20 -21.50
N GLU A 112 1.50 -11.93 -20.33
CA GLU A 112 1.86 -10.57 -19.87
C GLU A 112 2.83 -9.89 -20.86
N ASN A 113 3.86 -10.61 -21.31
CA ASN A 113 4.83 -10.11 -22.30
C ASN A 113 4.20 -9.85 -23.69
N ALA A 114 3.24 -10.67 -24.11
CA ALA A 114 2.55 -10.47 -25.40
C ALA A 114 1.62 -9.24 -25.31
N GLU A 115 0.89 -9.07 -24.20
CA GLU A 115 0.05 -7.90 -23.95
C GLU A 115 0.86 -6.61 -23.90
N TYR A 116 1.99 -6.62 -23.18
CA TYR A 116 2.92 -5.49 -23.15
C TYR A 116 3.48 -5.16 -24.54
N GLY A 117 3.93 -6.18 -25.27
CA GLY A 117 4.47 -6.01 -26.60
C GLY A 117 3.45 -5.50 -27.63
N ALA A 118 2.15 -5.80 -27.43
CA ALA A 118 1.05 -5.28 -28.24
C ALA A 118 0.84 -3.77 -28.07
N ARG A 119 1.08 -3.25 -26.86
CA ARG A 119 0.94 -1.83 -26.51
C ARG A 119 2.18 -0.98 -26.75
N ARG A 120 3.33 -1.59 -27.08
CA ARG A 120 4.65 -0.95 -27.06
C ARG A 120 4.78 0.36 -27.85
N ASN A 121 3.99 0.55 -28.91
CA ASN A 121 4.06 1.77 -29.72
C ASN A 121 3.35 2.97 -29.08
N ASP A 122 2.44 2.72 -28.12
CA ASP A 122 1.59 3.73 -27.49
C ASP A 122 1.93 3.96 -26.01
N VAL A 123 2.89 3.19 -25.45
CA VAL A 123 3.20 3.20 -24.01
C VAL A 123 4.36 4.15 -23.71
N ASN A 124 4.09 5.14 -22.86
CA ASN A 124 5.13 5.91 -22.20
C ASN A 124 5.87 5.00 -21.18
N ILE A 125 7.15 4.71 -21.41
CA ILE A 125 7.96 3.81 -20.57
C ILE A 125 7.99 4.24 -19.10
N LEU A 126 7.90 5.53 -18.83
CA LEU A 126 7.93 6.06 -17.45
C LEU A 126 6.58 5.84 -16.74
N VAL A 127 5.46 5.88 -17.46
CA VAL A 127 4.15 5.47 -16.92
C VAL A 127 4.17 3.99 -16.58
N GLU A 128 4.79 3.18 -17.43
CA GLU A 128 4.93 1.74 -17.20
C GLU A 128 5.80 1.42 -15.96
N LEU A 129 6.89 2.15 -15.75
CA LEU A 129 7.69 2.01 -14.53
C LEU A 129 6.86 2.30 -13.27
N GLY A 130 5.98 3.29 -13.32
CA GLY A 130 5.04 3.58 -12.22
C GLY A 130 4.05 2.45 -11.95
N ARG A 131 3.53 1.79 -12.99
CA ARG A 131 2.64 0.61 -12.88
C ARG A 131 3.38 -0.59 -12.27
N ILE A 132 4.59 -0.85 -12.76
CA ILE A 132 5.46 -1.90 -12.22
C ILE A 132 5.72 -1.64 -10.73
N GLY A 133 6.11 -0.42 -10.37
CA GLY A 133 6.32 -0.01 -8.99
C GLY A 133 5.08 -0.22 -8.13
N ALA A 134 3.90 0.21 -8.59
CA ALA A 134 2.64 0.04 -7.88
C ALA A 134 2.25 -1.44 -7.66
N ARG A 135 2.68 -2.34 -8.56
CA ARG A 135 2.46 -3.79 -8.45
C ARG A 135 3.44 -4.45 -7.48
N GLN A 136 4.72 -4.02 -7.47
CA GLN A 136 5.83 -4.73 -6.81
C GLN A 136 6.22 -4.14 -5.46
N PHE A 137 6.31 -2.81 -5.32
CA PHE A 137 6.83 -2.16 -4.11
C PHE A 137 6.06 -2.50 -2.83
N PRO A 138 4.72 -2.64 -2.82
CA PRO A 138 4.02 -3.05 -1.60
C PRO A 138 4.51 -4.41 -1.07
N TRP A 139 4.81 -5.36 -1.96
CA TRP A 139 5.35 -6.66 -1.59
C TRP A 139 6.80 -6.60 -1.11
N GLN A 140 7.61 -5.73 -1.70
CA GLN A 140 9.01 -5.56 -1.30
C GLN A 140 9.14 -4.92 0.09
N ARG A 141 8.22 -4.01 0.45
CA ARG A 141 8.16 -3.41 1.79
C ARG A 141 7.50 -4.30 2.83
N GLY A 142 6.68 -5.23 2.41
CA GLY A 142 5.88 -6.09 3.27
C GLY A 142 4.63 -5.40 3.83
N TYR A 143 3.81 -6.18 4.53
CA TYR A 143 2.52 -5.75 5.09
C TYR A 143 2.46 -5.89 6.62
N VAL A 144 3.52 -6.42 7.22
CA VAL A 144 3.61 -6.66 8.66
C VAL A 144 4.70 -5.77 9.23
N GLY A 145 4.31 -4.78 10.03
CA GLY A 145 5.25 -3.87 10.65
C GLY A 145 4.56 -2.94 11.65
N ILE A 146 5.25 -2.67 12.76
CA ILE A 146 4.73 -1.82 13.85
C ILE A 146 4.32 -0.41 13.36
N PRO A 147 5.12 0.30 12.52
CA PRO A 147 4.72 1.61 12.04
C PRO A 147 3.41 1.59 11.26
N SER A 148 3.25 0.63 10.35
CA SER A 148 2.01 0.48 9.57
C SER A 148 0.83 0.11 10.46
N LEU A 149 1.01 -0.80 11.42
CA LEU A 149 -0.03 -1.22 12.35
C LEU A 149 -0.50 -0.04 13.21
N TYR A 150 0.45 0.68 13.83
CA TYR A 150 0.14 1.84 14.66
C TYR A 150 -0.56 2.93 13.83
N ARG A 151 0.02 3.35 12.71
CA ARG A 151 -0.54 4.40 11.85
C ARG A 151 -1.99 4.10 11.46
N ASN A 152 -2.26 2.89 11.00
CA ASN A 152 -3.61 2.52 10.58
C ASN A 152 -4.59 2.42 11.75
N ALA A 153 -4.15 1.92 12.91
CA ALA A 153 -4.96 1.93 14.13
C ALA A 153 -5.24 3.36 14.61
N TYR A 154 -4.23 4.26 14.54
CA TYR A 154 -4.38 5.66 14.92
C TYR A 154 -5.36 6.40 14.02
N ILE A 155 -5.27 6.21 12.71
CA ILE A 155 -6.07 6.96 11.73
C ILE A 155 -7.50 6.39 11.62
N TYR A 156 -7.66 5.07 11.57
CA TYR A 156 -8.96 4.43 11.28
C TYR A 156 -9.64 3.84 12.51
N GLY A 157 -8.94 3.70 13.62
CA GLY A 157 -9.44 3.03 14.84
C GLY A 157 -10.01 3.96 15.90
N GLN A 158 -10.25 5.23 15.58
CA GLN A 158 -10.70 6.22 16.56
C GLN A 158 -11.76 7.16 15.97
N GLY A 159 -12.40 7.97 16.84
CA GLY A 159 -13.32 9.04 16.45
C GLY A 159 -14.45 8.58 15.53
N GLU A 160 -14.72 9.35 14.49
CA GLU A 160 -15.78 9.10 13.50
C GLU A 160 -15.58 7.80 12.71
N CYS A 161 -14.32 7.40 12.47
CA CYS A 161 -13.99 6.16 11.79
C CYS A 161 -14.42 4.94 12.60
N ASP A 162 -14.07 4.89 13.89
CA ASP A 162 -14.45 3.79 14.80
C ASP A 162 -15.97 3.79 15.07
N ALA A 163 -16.57 4.97 15.25
CA ALA A 163 -18.00 5.12 15.44
C ALA A 163 -18.79 4.56 14.23
N TYR A 164 -18.34 4.91 13.01
CA TYR A 164 -18.94 4.38 11.79
C TYR A 164 -18.76 2.86 11.66
N LEU A 165 -17.57 2.33 11.95
CA LEU A 165 -17.29 0.89 11.87
C LEU A 165 -18.17 0.10 12.86
N LYS A 166 -18.33 0.62 14.08
CA LYS A 166 -19.26 0.07 15.08
C LYS A 166 -20.71 0.09 14.58
N GLN A 167 -21.16 1.21 14.03
CA GLN A 167 -22.51 1.36 13.51
C GLN A 167 -22.76 0.42 12.32
N ALA A 168 -21.86 0.40 11.32
CA ALA A 168 -22.05 -0.31 10.06
C ALA A 168 -21.81 -1.83 10.16
N ALA A 169 -20.95 -2.27 11.09
CA ALA A 169 -20.51 -3.66 11.18
C ALA A 169 -20.61 -4.27 12.58
N ASN A 170 -20.81 -3.47 13.61
CA ASN A 170 -20.66 -3.84 15.01
C ASN A 170 -19.30 -4.50 15.28
N LEU A 171 -18.23 -3.84 14.82
CA LEU A 171 -16.83 -4.22 14.95
C LEU A 171 -16.02 -2.98 15.34
N THR A 172 -14.86 -3.21 15.97
CA THR A 172 -13.82 -2.21 16.15
C THR A 172 -12.63 -2.53 15.24
N SER A 173 -11.75 -1.56 15.01
CA SER A 173 -10.47 -1.81 14.34
C SER A 173 -9.60 -2.80 15.12
N SER A 174 -9.64 -2.74 16.47
CA SER A 174 -8.95 -3.67 17.35
C SER A 174 -9.46 -5.11 17.19
N ASP A 175 -10.78 -5.33 17.08
CA ASP A 175 -11.33 -6.66 16.80
C ASP A 175 -10.82 -7.20 15.45
N MET A 176 -10.85 -6.36 14.43
CA MET A 176 -10.45 -6.77 13.07
C MET A 176 -8.96 -7.08 13.00
N THR A 177 -8.11 -6.27 13.62
CA THR A 177 -6.66 -6.48 13.63
C THR A 177 -6.26 -7.70 14.45
N LEU A 178 -6.89 -7.95 15.60
CA LEU A 178 -6.64 -9.15 16.40
C LEU A 178 -7.02 -10.42 15.63
N VAL A 179 -8.21 -10.46 15.01
CA VAL A 179 -8.62 -11.60 14.18
C VAL A 179 -7.68 -11.77 12.99
N GLY A 180 -7.27 -10.68 12.35
CA GLY A 180 -6.32 -10.69 11.22
C GLY A 180 -4.96 -11.25 11.62
N PHE A 181 -4.40 -10.78 12.74
CA PHE A 181 -3.14 -11.26 13.29
C PHE A 181 -3.21 -12.75 13.65
N SER A 182 -4.29 -13.20 14.28
CA SER A 182 -4.50 -14.60 14.61
C SER A 182 -4.63 -15.47 13.35
N LEU A 183 -5.30 -14.97 12.30
CA LEU A 183 -5.37 -15.66 11.01
C LEU A 183 -3.99 -15.76 10.35
N LEU A 184 -3.19 -14.70 10.40
CA LEU A 184 -1.82 -14.71 9.88
C LEU A 184 -1.00 -15.81 10.57
N ALA A 185 -1.03 -15.85 11.92
CA ALA A 185 -0.32 -16.84 12.72
C ALA A 185 -0.70 -18.29 12.37
N VAL A 186 -1.99 -18.53 12.11
CA VAL A 186 -2.47 -19.88 11.74
C VAL A 186 -2.18 -20.19 10.27
N PHE A 187 -2.24 -19.20 9.35
CA PHE A 187 -1.99 -19.43 7.94
C PHE A 187 -0.50 -19.50 7.57
N TYR A 188 0.40 -19.11 8.44
CA TYR A 188 1.82 -19.31 8.17
C TYR A 188 2.21 -20.81 8.13
N PRO A 189 1.84 -21.66 9.11
CA PRO A 189 2.12 -23.09 9.05
C PRO A 189 1.12 -23.89 8.21
N GLU A 190 -0.12 -23.41 8.00
CA GLU A 190 -1.20 -24.19 7.40
C GLU A 190 -1.93 -23.44 6.28
N PRO A 191 -2.08 -24.04 5.07
CA PRO A 191 -2.75 -23.40 3.94
C PRO A 191 -4.25 -23.24 4.11
N ALA A 192 -4.87 -24.02 5.02
CA ALA A 192 -6.32 -24.08 5.16
C ALA A 192 -6.73 -24.36 6.59
N ILE A 193 -7.75 -23.67 7.07
CA ILE A 193 -8.29 -23.82 8.43
C ILE A 193 -9.82 -23.98 8.42
N ARG A 194 -10.34 -24.45 9.53
CA ARG A 194 -11.77 -24.42 9.86
C ARG A 194 -11.98 -23.45 11.03
N PRO A 195 -12.38 -22.18 10.78
CA PRO A 195 -12.42 -21.15 11.83
C PRO A 195 -13.23 -21.54 13.07
N ALA A 196 -14.30 -22.33 12.88
CA ALA A 196 -15.16 -22.76 13.98
C ALA A 196 -14.47 -23.70 15.00
N THR A 197 -13.39 -24.38 14.58
CA THR A 197 -12.63 -25.30 15.44
C THR A 197 -11.23 -24.78 15.74
N ASP A 198 -10.60 -24.15 14.77
CA ASP A 198 -9.17 -23.83 14.84
C ASP A 198 -8.89 -22.44 15.45
N MET A 199 -9.94 -21.63 15.64
CA MET A 199 -9.84 -20.27 16.21
C MET A 199 -10.60 -20.13 17.54
N THR A 200 -10.84 -21.22 18.26
CA THR A 200 -11.57 -21.19 19.55
C THR A 200 -10.85 -20.43 20.65
N LEU A 201 -9.52 -20.41 20.63
CA LEU A 201 -8.67 -19.67 21.58
C LEU A 201 -8.93 -18.16 21.57
N LEU A 202 -9.46 -17.61 20.48
CA LEU A 202 -9.81 -16.18 20.41
C LEU A 202 -10.85 -15.76 21.47
N HIS A 203 -11.62 -16.69 22.02
CA HIS A 203 -12.53 -16.42 23.14
C HIS A 203 -11.79 -15.92 24.39
N GLU A 204 -10.62 -16.48 24.66
CA GLU A 204 -9.77 -16.07 25.78
C GLU A 204 -9.24 -14.64 25.60
N TRP A 205 -9.20 -14.18 24.35
CA TRP A 205 -8.79 -12.82 23.96
C TRP A 205 -9.97 -11.84 23.84
N GLY A 206 -11.16 -12.26 24.24
CA GLY A 206 -12.36 -11.41 24.23
C GLY A 206 -13.09 -11.35 22.86
N ILE A 207 -12.65 -12.15 21.88
CA ILE A 207 -13.33 -12.22 20.58
C ILE A 207 -14.48 -13.23 20.64
N SER A 208 -15.70 -12.74 20.58
CA SER A 208 -16.89 -13.58 20.52
C SER A 208 -17.00 -14.32 19.17
N PRO A 209 -17.71 -15.47 19.09
CA PRO A 209 -18.00 -16.13 17.82
C PRO A 209 -18.70 -15.22 16.82
N ASP A 210 -19.49 -14.28 17.30
CA ASP A 210 -20.19 -13.33 16.45
C ASP A 210 -19.24 -12.28 15.88
N THR A 211 -18.32 -11.74 16.69
CA THR A 211 -17.25 -10.83 16.26
C THR A 211 -16.36 -11.51 15.21
N LEU A 212 -15.90 -12.73 15.48
CA LEU A 212 -15.14 -13.53 14.51
C LEU A 212 -15.91 -13.70 13.18
N ARG A 213 -17.17 -14.08 13.26
CA ARG A 213 -18.01 -14.28 12.07
C ARG A 213 -18.19 -12.97 11.27
N ARG A 214 -18.39 -11.83 11.95
CA ARG A 214 -18.54 -10.51 11.31
C ARG A 214 -17.23 -10.09 10.63
N THR A 215 -16.08 -10.25 11.30
CA THR A 215 -14.76 -9.96 10.72
C THR A 215 -14.50 -10.84 9.51
N LEU A 216 -14.72 -12.16 9.63
CA LEU A 216 -14.57 -13.08 8.49
C LEU A 216 -15.49 -12.74 7.32
N ASN A 217 -16.66 -12.16 7.57
CA ASN A 217 -17.54 -11.71 6.50
C ASN A 217 -17.02 -10.44 5.78
N ARG A 218 -16.07 -9.71 6.36
CA ARG A 218 -15.40 -8.56 5.73
C ARG A 218 -14.23 -8.97 4.84
N ILE A 219 -13.51 -10.00 5.24
CA ILE A 219 -12.23 -10.39 4.63
C ILE A 219 -12.30 -11.71 3.84
N ALA A 220 -13.42 -12.42 3.87
CA ALA A 220 -13.58 -13.71 3.21
C ALA A 220 -14.89 -13.80 2.42
N ARG A 221 -14.85 -14.49 1.27
CA ARG A 221 -16.04 -14.77 0.43
C ARG A 221 -16.02 -16.21 -0.10
N PRO A 222 -17.21 -16.79 -0.38
CA PRO A 222 -17.30 -18.03 -1.17
C PRO A 222 -16.68 -17.85 -2.56
N ILE A 223 -16.03 -18.87 -3.08
CA ILE A 223 -15.42 -18.85 -4.44
C ILE A 223 -16.46 -18.46 -5.51
N ALA A 224 -17.70 -18.93 -5.39
CA ALA A 224 -18.73 -18.61 -6.36
C ALA A 224 -19.04 -17.10 -6.42
N ASP A 225 -19.00 -16.41 -5.28
CA ASP A 225 -19.20 -14.97 -5.21
C ASP A 225 -18.01 -14.22 -5.80
N LEU A 226 -16.79 -14.68 -5.52
CA LEU A 226 -15.57 -14.10 -6.07
C LEU A 226 -15.47 -14.27 -7.58
N ARG A 227 -15.92 -15.41 -8.14
CA ARG A 227 -16.02 -15.60 -9.59
C ARG A 227 -16.93 -14.55 -10.23
N ARG A 228 -18.08 -14.25 -9.60
CA ARG A 228 -18.97 -13.19 -10.08
C ARG A 228 -18.31 -11.82 -10.00
N ALA A 229 -17.65 -11.51 -8.88
CA ALA A 229 -16.95 -10.24 -8.72
C ALA A 229 -15.82 -10.06 -9.75
N VAL A 230 -15.00 -11.07 -9.97
CA VAL A 230 -13.89 -11.03 -10.95
C VAL A 230 -14.42 -10.95 -12.39
N SER A 231 -15.57 -11.56 -12.70
CA SER A 231 -16.17 -11.45 -14.05
C SER A 231 -16.53 -10.00 -14.40
N LEU A 232 -16.93 -9.18 -13.42
CA LEU A 232 -17.18 -7.75 -13.62
C LEU A 232 -15.90 -6.95 -13.85
N LEU A 233 -14.74 -7.42 -13.38
CA LEU A 233 -13.44 -6.79 -13.62
C LEU A 233 -12.88 -7.09 -15.04
N ARG A 234 -13.49 -8.03 -15.78
CA ARG A 234 -13.08 -8.33 -17.16
C ARG A 234 -13.32 -7.17 -18.13
N ASP A 235 -14.32 -6.36 -17.86
CA ASP A 235 -14.69 -5.20 -18.68
C ASP A 235 -13.77 -3.99 -18.43
N VAL A 236 -12.85 -4.08 -17.46
CA VAL A 236 -11.83 -3.05 -17.23
C VAL A 236 -10.73 -3.23 -18.28
N GLU A 237 -10.49 -2.21 -19.08
CA GLU A 237 -9.47 -2.17 -20.15
C GLU A 237 -8.03 -2.16 -19.60
N LEU A 238 -7.71 -3.11 -18.73
CA LEU A 238 -6.36 -3.29 -18.20
C LEU A 238 -5.76 -4.62 -18.68
N VAL A 239 -4.45 -4.62 -18.92
CA VAL A 239 -3.69 -5.86 -19.18
C VAL A 239 -3.76 -6.78 -17.96
N THR A 240 -3.57 -8.08 -18.19
CA THR A 240 -3.65 -9.11 -17.15
C THR A 240 -2.84 -8.79 -15.90
N ALA A 241 -1.62 -8.26 -16.09
CA ALA A 241 -0.71 -7.88 -15.00
C ALA A 241 -1.23 -6.78 -14.07
N TYR A 242 -2.11 -5.89 -14.55
CA TYR A 242 -2.55 -4.70 -13.81
C TYR A 242 -4.02 -4.73 -13.40
N LYS A 243 -4.70 -5.84 -13.63
CA LYS A 243 -6.05 -6.02 -13.09
C LYS A 243 -6.02 -6.03 -11.56
N PRO A 244 -6.94 -5.30 -10.90
CA PRO A 244 -7.00 -5.29 -9.45
C PRO A 244 -7.10 -6.71 -8.87
N SER A 245 -6.26 -7.00 -7.89
CA SER A 245 -6.31 -8.30 -7.22
C SER A 245 -7.51 -8.39 -6.28
N ILE A 246 -8.33 -9.41 -6.47
CA ILE A 246 -9.46 -9.69 -5.58
C ILE A 246 -9.00 -10.05 -4.17
N LEU A 247 -7.77 -10.56 -4.01
CA LEU A 247 -7.21 -10.91 -2.72
C LEU A 247 -6.94 -9.70 -1.82
N ARG A 248 -6.75 -8.51 -2.39
CA ARG A 248 -6.58 -7.29 -1.59
C ARG A 248 -7.87 -6.86 -0.90
N GLN A 249 -9.02 -7.24 -1.45
CA GLN A 249 -10.32 -7.02 -0.82
C GLN A 249 -10.74 -8.23 0.04
N TYR A 250 -10.51 -9.44 -0.47
CA TYR A 250 -10.89 -10.70 0.17
C TYR A 250 -9.69 -11.66 0.17
N PRO A 251 -8.73 -11.49 1.11
CA PRO A 251 -7.54 -12.33 1.18
C PRO A 251 -7.84 -13.79 1.51
N CYS A 252 -9.02 -14.06 2.06
CA CYS A 252 -9.46 -15.39 2.42
C CYS A 252 -10.60 -15.87 1.51
N LEU A 253 -10.50 -17.11 1.03
CA LEU A 253 -11.51 -17.74 0.20
C LEU A 253 -12.17 -18.89 0.96
N ARG A 254 -13.50 -18.94 0.91
CA ARG A 254 -14.28 -20.03 1.50
C ARG A 254 -14.44 -21.15 0.47
N VAL A 255 -13.89 -22.31 0.79
CA VAL A 255 -13.88 -23.51 -0.06
C VAL A 255 -14.56 -24.69 0.61
N GLY A 256 -14.73 -25.78 -0.14
CA GLY A 256 -15.30 -27.05 0.35
C GLY A 256 -16.80 -26.99 0.56
N HIS A 257 -17.33 -28.05 1.20
CA HIS A 257 -18.76 -28.20 1.43
C HIS A 257 -19.28 -27.07 2.33
N ARG A 258 -20.24 -26.28 1.83
CA ARG A 258 -20.85 -25.11 2.50
C ARG A 258 -19.86 -24.01 2.91
N GLY A 259 -18.68 -23.93 2.27
CA GLY A 259 -17.67 -22.89 2.56
C GLY A 259 -17.10 -22.96 3.99
N ARG A 260 -17.01 -24.15 4.58
CA ARG A 260 -16.50 -24.34 5.96
C ARG A 260 -15.00 -24.26 6.10
N VAL A 261 -14.27 -24.41 5.01
CA VAL A 261 -12.81 -24.30 4.98
C VAL A 261 -12.44 -22.92 4.48
N LEU A 262 -11.51 -22.28 5.17
CA LEU A 262 -10.94 -20.99 4.79
C LEU A 262 -9.52 -21.23 4.28
N VAL A 263 -9.17 -20.61 3.16
CA VAL A 263 -7.84 -20.65 2.55
C VAL A 263 -7.37 -19.23 2.34
N ALA A 264 -6.14 -18.92 2.74
CA ALA A 264 -5.47 -17.65 2.43
C ALA A 264 -4.22 -17.96 1.57
N PRO A 265 -4.31 -17.85 0.24
CA PRO A 265 -3.18 -18.15 -0.65
C PRO A 265 -1.94 -17.31 -0.38
N LEU A 266 -2.14 -16.08 0.07
CA LEU A 266 -1.11 -15.11 0.40
C LEU A 266 -1.43 -14.53 1.80
N PRO A 267 -0.93 -15.15 2.88
CA PRO A 267 -1.30 -14.79 4.25
C PRO A 267 -1.04 -13.32 4.60
N ASP A 268 0.03 -12.73 4.08
CA ASP A 268 0.40 -11.32 4.34
C ASP A 268 -0.70 -10.33 3.91
N LEU A 269 -1.50 -10.68 2.89
CA LEU A 269 -2.63 -9.84 2.47
C LEU A 269 -3.77 -9.81 3.50
N VAL A 270 -3.81 -10.74 4.47
CA VAL A 270 -4.74 -10.66 5.59
C VAL A 270 -4.40 -9.44 6.45
N MET A 271 -3.10 -9.22 6.73
CA MET A 271 -2.67 -8.04 7.48
C MET A 271 -2.90 -6.75 6.69
N ASP A 272 -2.57 -6.72 5.40
CA ASP A 272 -2.88 -5.56 4.55
C ASP A 272 -4.38 -5.20 4.63
N ARG A 273 -5.25 -6.22 4.58
CA ARG A 273 -6.71 -6.02 4.61
C ARG A 273 -7.24 -5.48 5.95
N VAL A 274 -6.67 -5.90 7.08
CA VAL A 274 -7.11 -5.45 8.41
C VAL A 274 -6.34 -4.23 8.92
N THR A 275 -5.40 -3.70 8.16
CA THR A 275 -4.67 -2.45 8.41
C THR A 275 -4.99 -1.42 7.33
N ASN A 276 -4.27 -1.36 6.24
CA ASN A 276 -4.51 -0.43 5.13
C ASN A 276 -5.93 -0.54 4.55
N GLY A 277 -6.47 -1.75 4.50
CA GLY A 277 -7.82 -2.03 4.00
C GLY A 277 -8.96 -1.52 4.89
N LEU A 278 -8.70 -1.13 6.15
CA LEU A 278 -9.70 -0.50 7.03
C LEU A 278 -10.30 0.77 6.41
N PHE A 279 -9.52 1.49 5.62
CA PHE A 279 -10.02 2.63 4.85
C PHE A 279 -11.33 2.30 4.10
N TYR A 280 -11.38 1.16 3.42
CA TYR A 280 -12.56 0.76 2.64
C TYR A 280 -13.77 0.37 3.52
N ASP A 281 -13.52 0.03 4.78
CA ASP A 281 -14.59 -0.27 5.73
C ASP A 281 -15.19 1.00 6.34
N VAL A 282 -14.41 2.09 6.46
CA VAL A 282 -14.85 3.33 7.13
C VAL A 282 -15.28 4.44 6.16
N ILE A 283 -14.72 4.48 4.94
CA ILE A 283 -14.93 5.60 3.99
C ILE A 283 -16.40 5.83 3.60
N GLY A 284 -17.24 4.81 3.76
CA GLY A 284 -18.70 4.90 3.59
C GLY A 284 -19.39 5.86 4.55
N GLY A 285 -18.74 6.28 5.64
CA GLY A 285 -19.22 7.29 6.59
C GLY A 285 -19.26 8.73 6.03
N GLY A 286 -18.75 8.94 4.81
CA GLY A 286 -18.91 10.21 4.08
C GLY A 286 -17.98 11.33 4.54
N GLY A 287 -18.50 12.58 4.58
CA GLY A 287 -17.74 13.79 4.91
C GLY A 287 -17.04 13.73 6.27
N PRO A 288 -17.77 13.49 7.38
CA PRO A 288 -17.15 13.46 8.72
C PRO A 288 -15.99 12.48 8.84
N VAL A 289 -16.11 11.28 8.26
CA VAL A 289 -15.02 10.29 8.25
C VAL A 289 -13.84 10.76 7.42
N ARG A 290 -14.07 11.42 6.27
CA ARG A 290 -12.96 11.94 5.44
C ARG A 290 -12.20 13.06 6.15
N GLU A 291 -12.90 13.96 6.81
CA GLU A 291 -12.31 15.04 7.62
C GLU A 291 -11.50 14.46 8.78
N GLU A 292 -12.04 13.46 9.47
CA GLU A 292 -11.34 12.77 10.55
C GLU A 292 -10.05 12.08 10.05
N ILE A 293 -10.10 11.38 8.91
CA ILE A 293 -8.92 10.73 8.30
C ILE A 293 -7.84 11.77 7.99
N GLY A 294 -8.20 12.91 7.38
CA GLY A 294 -7.28 14.00 7.07
C GLY A 294 -6.61 14.52 8.33
N ARG A 295 -7.41 14.97 9.29
CA ARG A 295 -6.95 15.51 10.57
C ARG A 295 -6.03 14.54 11.32
N ARG A 296 -6.38 13.25 11.39
CA ARG A 296 -5.56 12.26 12.07
C ARG A 296 -4.26 11.95 11.33
N PHE A 297 -4.27 12.05 10.01
CA PHE A 297 -3.04 11.89 9.24
C PHE A 297 -2.07 13.05 9.50
N GLU A 298 -2.55 14.28 9.58
CA GLU A 298 -1.78 15.48 9.94
C GLU A 298 -1.23 15.34 11.36
N GLU A 299 -2.08 15.00 12.34
CA GLU A 299 -1.68 14.80 13.75
C GLU A 299 -0.63 13.70 13.90
N TYR A 300 -0.81 12.55 13.21
CA TYR A 300 0.17 11.48 13.22
C TYR A 300 1.52 11.93 12.65
N SER A 301 1.50 12.63 11.51
CA SER A 301 2.70 13.10 10.83
C SER A 301 3.46 14.13 11.68
N LEU A 302 2.74 15.06 12.30
CA LEU A 302 3.31 16.05 13.22
C LEU A 302 3.96 15.37 14.44
N ALA A 303 3.24 14.44 15.08
CA ALA A 303 3.73 13.71 16.25
C ALA A 303 4.97 12.86 15.89
N LEU A 304 4.95 12.17 14.74
CA LEU A 304 6.07 11.37 14.28
C LEU A 304 7.34 12.22 14.06
N LEU A 305 7.20 13.36 13.40
CA LEU A 305 8.31 14.29 13.18
C LEU A 305 8.86 14.83 14.50
N GLY A 306 7.98 15.25 15.43
CA GLY A 306 8.37 15.78 16.72
C GLY A 306 9.08 14.77 17.62
N GLU A 307 8.69 13.50 17.57
CA GLU A 307 9.33 12.43 18.35
C GLU A 307 10.66 11.95 17.73
N MET A 308 10.79 12.01 16.41
CA MET A 308 11.95 11.47 15.71
C MET A 308 13.05 12.50 15.44
N LEU A 309 12.74 13.80 15.49
CA LEU A 309 13.69 14.86 15.17
C LEU A 309 13.78 15.88 16.31
N ASP A 310 15.00 16.27 16.64
CA ASP A 310 15.27 17.37 17.57
C ASP A 310 15.15 18.71 16.82
N ALA A 311 13.90 19.13 16.56
CA ALA A 311 13.55 20.37 15.88
C ALA A 311 12.21 20.89 16.40
N GLN A 312 11.95 22.19 16.19
CA GLN A 312 10.66 22.78 16.52
C GLN A 312 9.68 22.55 15.37
N PHE A 313 8.51 21.98 15.68
CA PHE A 313 7.41 21.79 14.73
C PHE A 313 6.18 22.58 15.18
N GLU A 314 5.55 23.27 14.23
CA GLU A 314 4.30 23.99 14.45
C GLU A 314 3.18 23.34 13.61
N PRO A 315 1.99 23.10 14.20
CA PRO A 315 0.83 22.65 13.46
C PRO A 315 0.23 23.77 12.60
N GLU A 316 -0.75 23.40 11.76
CA GLU A 316 -1.56 24.34 11.01
C GLU A 316 -2.09 25.47 11.91
N ALA A 317 -1.98 26.70 11.46
CA ALA A 317 -2.52 27.90 12.10
C ALA A 317 -3.22 28.80 11.09
N THR A 318 -4.27 29.50 11.54
CA THR A 318 -5.01 30.43 10.68
C THR A 318 -4.47 31.84 10.81
N TYR A 319 -4.19 32.50 9.69
CA TYR A 319 -3.86 33.91 9.64
C TYR A 319 -4.82 34.70 8.74
N ARG A 320 -4.89 36.00 8.93
CA ARG A 320 -5.84 36.88 8.23
C ARG A 320 -5.18 37.52 7.01
N THR A 321 -5.89 37.48 5.89
CA THR A 321 -5.59 38.24 4.67
C THR A 321 -6.68 39.26 4.39
N ARG A 322 -6.49 40.10 3.38
CA ARG A 322 -7.54 41.03 2.90
C ARG A 322 -8.76 40.30 2.32
N LEU A 323 -8.59 39.04 1.88
CA LEU A 323 -9.62 38.22 1.26
C LEU A 323 -10.29 37.27 2.27
N GLY A 324 -9.85 37.25 3.52
CA GLY A 324 -10.37 36.40 4.60
C GLY A 324 -9.28 35.60 5.30
N PRO A 325 -9.69 34.74 6.24
CA PRO A 325 -8.76 33.84 6.95
C PRO A 325 -8.24 32.74 6.02
N ILE A 326 -6.98 32.38 6.19
CA ILE A 326 -6.29 31.32 5.44
C ILE A 326 -5.44 30.50 6.41
N ALA A 327 -5.37 29.20 6.18
CA ALA A 327 -4.49 28.31 6.92
C ALA A 327 -3.03 28.36 6.41
N THR A 328 -2.07 28.18 7.30
CA THR A 328 -0.69 27.81 6.96
C THR A 328 -0.68 26.39 6.36
N PRO A 329 0.44 25.90 5.84
CA PRO A 329 0.64 24.47 5.63
C PRO A 329 0.43 23.65 6.92
N ASP A 330 0.12 22.37 6.78
CA ASP A 330 -0.29 21.50 7.89
C ASP A 330 0.80 21.36 8.97
N ILE A 331 2.10 21.36 8.55
CA ILE A 331 3.25 21.23 9.45
C ILE A 331 4.35 22.19 9.00
N LEU A 332 4.89 22.96 9.95
CA LEU A 332 6.06 23.80 9.73
C LEU A 332 7.20 23.31 10.63
N MET A 333 8.38 23.03 10.03
CA MET A 333 9.62 22.81 10.75
C MET A 333 10.40 24.11 10.82
N CYS A 334 10.71 24.58 12.01
CA CYS A 334 11.38 25.84 12.27
C CYS A 334 12.79 25.63 12.82
N GLU A 335 13.68 26.58 12.51
CA GLU A 335 14.97 26.71 13.17
C GLU A 335 14.81 27.22 14.63
N GLU A 336 15.87 27.16 15.41
CA GLU A 336 15.89 27.71 16.80
C GLU A 336 15.45 29.19 16.88
N ALA A 337 15.70 29.97 15.83
CA ALA A 337 15.28 31.36 15.73
C ALA A 337 13.79 31.52 15.35
N GLY A 338 13.05 30.43 15.15
CA GLY A 338 11.64 30.42 14.78
C GLY A 338 11.36 30.67 13.28
N ALA A 339 12.39 30.72 12.44
CA ALA A 339 12.19 30.83 10.99
C ALA A 339 11.86 29.47 10.37
N VAL A 340 10.86 29.42 9.50
CA VAL A 340 10.43 28.20 8.81
C VAL A 340 11.50 27.74 7.82
N GLN A 341 11.98 26.52 8.00
CA GLN A 341 12.93 25.86 7.13
C GLN A 341 12.25 24.87 6.16
N LEU A 342 11.19 24.20 6.62
CA LEU A 342 10.42 23.26 5.81
C LEU A 342 8.92 23.43 6.07
N ALA A 343 8.15 23.58 5.02
CA ALA A 343 6.69 23.60 5.04
C ALA A 343 6.14 22.30 4.41
N ILE A 344 5.29 21.57 5.13
CA ILE A 344 4.75 20.29 4.72
C ILE A 344 3.24 20.39 4.58
N GLU A 345 2.72 19.95 3.43
CA GLU A 345 1.30 19.84 3.15
C GLU A 345 0.93 18.36 3.06
N CYS A 346 -0.01 17.91 3.89
CA CYS A 346 -0.43 16.53 4.02
C CYS A 346 -1.62 16.22 3.09
N LYS A 347 -1.59 15.08 2.40
CA LYS A 347 -2.68 14.62 1.53
C LYS A 347 -3.05 13.18 1.85
N ALA A 348 -4.18 12.99 2.54
CA ALA A 348 -4.68 11.69 2.99
C ALA A 348 -5.43 10.89 1.90
N SER A 349 -5.51 11.40 0.67
CA SER A 349 -6.22 10.76 -0.43
C SER A 349 -5.61 9.41 -0.80
N ARG A 350 -6.48 8.40 -1.03
CA ARG A 350 -6.06 7.09 -1.54
C ARG A 350 -6.04 7.09 -3.06
N MET A 351 -5.04 6.43 -3.62
CA MET A 351 -4.89 6.27 -5.06
C MET A 351 -5.95 5.32 -5.61
N SER A 352 -6.70 5.76 -6.61
CA SER A 352 -7.66 4.92 -7.33
C SER A 352 -6.95 3.86 -8.19
N VAL A 353 -7.70 2.88 -8.67
CA VAL A 353 -7.18 1.88 -9.64
C VAL A 353 -6.75 2.57 -10.93
N THR A 354 -7.50 3.57 -11.39
CA THR A 354 -7.18 4.35 -12.60
C THR A 354 -5.89 5.16 -12.43
N ALA A 355 -5.72 5.84 -11.30
CA ALA A 355 -4.47 6.53 -10.98
C ALA A 355 -3.28 5.57 -10.88
N ARG A 356 -3.52 4.34 -10.40
CA ARG A 356 -2.48 3.33 -10.19
C ARG A 356 -2.07 2.63 -11.46
N PHE A 357 -3.01 2.27 -12.33
CA PHE A 357 -2.80 1.38 -13.48
C PHE A 357 -3.37 1.91 -14.81
N GLY A 358 -4.06 3.05 -14.82
CA GLY A 358 -4.63 3.66 -16.00
C GLY A 358 -3.58 4.25 -16.96
N ASP A 359 -4.00 4.55 -18.19
CA ASP A 359 -3.13 5.14 -19.22
C ASP A 359 -2.90 6.65 -19.02
N ALA A 360 -3.83 7.34 -18.38
CA ALA A 360 -3.77 8.77 -18.02
C ALA A 360 -3.96 8.94 -16.50
N PRO A 361 -2.97 8.55 -15.67
CA PRO A 361 -3.09 8.64 -14.22
C PRO A 361 -3.30 10.07 -13.72
N GLU A 362 -2.76 11.06 -14.44
CA GLU A 362 -2.85 12.50 -14.13
C GLU A 362 -4.27 13.07 -14.16
N GLU A 363 -5.20 12.40 -14.84
CA GLU A 363 -6.62 12.78 -14.86
C GLU A 363 -7.36 12.41 -13.56
N ASP A 364 -6.72 11.65 -12.67
CA ASP A 364 -7.32 11.27 -11.40
C ASP A 364 -7.44 12.47 -10.46
N ARG A 365 -8.58 12.56 -9.78
CA ARG A 365 -8.88 13.64 -8.83
C ARG A 365 -7.81 13.80 -7.75
N GLY A 366 -7.12 12.74 -7.35
CA GLY A 366 -6.07 12.80 -6.34
C GLY A 366 -4.89 13.66 -6.77
N TYR A 367 -4.54 13.66 -8.05
CA TYR A 367 -3.48 14.52 -8.58
C TYR A 367 -3.88 16.01 -8.59
N GLU A 368 -5.17 16.33 -8.82
CA GLU A 368 -5.69 17.69 -8.66
C GLU A 368 -5.55 18.17 -7.20
N GLU A 369 -5.86 17.32 -6.21
CA GLU A 369 -5.68 17.66 -4.79
C GLU A 369 -4.19 17.87 -4.43
N ILE A 370 -3.30 17.09 -5.03
CA ILE A 370 -1.85 17.26 -4.86
C ILE A 370 -1.37 18.59 -5.47
N ALA A 371 -1.83 18.94 -6.70
CA ALA A 371 -1.52 20.20 -7.34
C ALA A 371 -2.01 21.41 -6.52
N LYS A 372 -3.19 21.31 -5.90
CA LYS A 372 -3.69 22.31 -4.95
C LYS A 372 -2.77 22.44 -3.73
N GLY A 373 -2.26 21.32 -3.19
CA GLY A 373 -1.29 21.35 -2.09
C GLY A 373 -0.02 22.10 -2.47
N VAL A 374 0.52 21.87 -3.66
CA VAL A 374 1.67 22.63 -4.18
C VAL A 374 1.37 24.12 -4.25
N MET A 375 0.21 24.51 -4.80
CA MET A 375 -0.22 25.92 -4.88
C MET A 375 -0.40 26.51 -3.46
N GLN A 376 -0.89 25.75 -2.48
CA GLN A 376 -1.02 26.19 -1.09
C GLN A 376 0.33 26.50 -0.45
N LEU A 377 1.36 25.66 -0.67
CA LEU A 377 2.74 25.92 -0.26
C LEU A 377 3.28 27.21 -0.90
N TRP A 378 3.11 27.41 -2.20
CA TRP A 378 3.56 28.60 -2.90
C TRP A 378 2.87 29.87 -2.41
N ARG A 379 1.56 29.80 -2.14
CA ARG A 379 0.80 30.91 -1.52
C ARG A 379 1.37 31.28 -0.16
N PHE A 380 1.66 30.27 0.67
CA PHE A 380 2.26 30.51 1.98
C PHE A 380 3.63 31.19 1.86
N PHE A 381 4.51 30.72 0.98
CA PHE A 381 5.82 31.35 0.72
C PHE A 381 5.68 32.80 0.25
N ALA A 382 4.75 33.07 -0.66
CA ALA A 382 4.46 34.42 -1.12
C ALA A 382 3.98 35.33 0.02
N HIS A 383 3.07 34.81 0.87
CA HIS A 383 2.52 35.56 1.99
C HIS A 383 3.57 35.82 3.10
N CYS A 384 4.49 34.90 3.37
CA CYS A 384 5.61 35.15 4.28
C CYS A 384 6.52 36.26 3.74
N ARG A 385 6.92 36.19 2.46
CA ARG A 385 7.76 37.24 1.84
C ARG A 385 7.07 38.60 1.78
N GLN A 386 5.76 38.63 1.58
CA GLN A 386 4.94 39.86 1.60
C GLN A 386 4.56 40.33 3.02
N GLN A 387 5.00 39.63 4.07
CA GLN A 387 4.66 39.89 5.48
C GLN A 387 3.14 39.89 5.76
N ILE A 388 2.39 39.07 4.98
CA ILE A 388 0.96 38.80 5.23
C ILE A 388 0.80 37.67 6.23
N ALA A 389 1.56 36.56 6.08
CA ALA A 389 1.68 35.53 7.08
C ALA A 389 2.60 35.98 8.21
N PRO A 390 2.33 35.57 9.48
CA PRO A 390 3.14 35.98 10.62
C PRO A 390 4.53 35.31 10.67
N ASN A 391 4.71 34.22 9.93
CA ASN A 391 5.92 33.41 9.95
C ASN A 391 7.05 34.07 9.15
N GLN A 392 8.26 33.96 9.67
CA GLN A 392 9.48 34.24 8.91
C GLN A 392 9.97 32.96 8.25
N MET A 393 10.65 33.07 7.12
CA MET A 393 11.23 31.91 6.42
C MET A 393 12.73 32.07 6.28
N THR A 394 13.45 30.96 6.31
CA THR A 394 14.84 30.94 5.86
C THR A 394 14.91 31.21 4.34
N PRO A 395 16.01 31.76 3.83
CA PRO A 395 16.15 32.03 2.37
C PRO A 395 16.00 30.78 1.50
N ASP A 396 16.39 29.63 2.04
CA ASP A 396 16.39 28.29 1.40
C ASP A 396 15.24 27.39 1.86
N ALA A 397 14.22 27.96 2.52
CA ALA A 397 13.03 27.21 2.95
C ALA A 397 12.44 26.37 1.83
N GLN A 398 12.11 25.13 2.12
CA GLN A 398 11.63 24.12 1.19
C GLN A 398 10.14 23.81 1.39
N GLY A 399 9.51 23.24 0.36
CA GLY A 399 8.17 22.67 0.44
C GLY A 399 8.18 21.17 0.24
N MET A 400 7.29 20.46 0.93
CA MET A 400 7.08 19.03 0.76
C MET A 400 5.60 18.70 0.74
N ILE A 401 5.18 17.87 -0.22
CA ILE A 401 3.88 17.20 -0.21
C ILE A 401 4.09 15.82 0.43
N LEU A 402 3.38 15.58 1.53
CA LEU A 402 3.37 14.31 2.24
C LEU A 402 2.06 13.56 1.95
N THR A 403 2.14 12.38 1.37
CA THR A 403 0.96 11.60 1.01
C THR A 403 0.83 10.32 1.85
N MET A 404 -0.42 9.90 2.10
CA MET A 404 -0.68 8.64 2.77
C MET A 404 -0.43 7.44 1.86
N ASP A 405 -0.69 7.57 0.55
CA ASP A 405 -0.56 6.51 -0.45
C ASP A 405 0.61 6.79 -1.42
N GLU A 406 1.00 5.78 -2.18
CA GLU A 406 2.16 5.77 -3.08
C GLU A 406 1.88 6.48 -4.42
N TRP A 407 1.76 7.81 -4.40
CA TRP A 407 1.44 8.60 -5.60
C TRP A 407 2.62 8.78 -6.56
N PHE A 408 3.87 8.71 -6.08
CA PHE A 408 5.02 9.22 -6.81
C PHE A 408 6.06 8.15 -7.18
N ALA A 409 6.13 7.03 -6.49
CA ALA A 409 7.16 6.02 -6.69
C ALA A 409 7.23 5.55 -8.16
N GLY A 410 8.34 5.82 -8.84
CA GLY A 410 8.54 5.51 -10.25
C GLY A 410 7.72 6.34 -11.24
N ARG A 411 7.10 7.46 -10.82
CA ARG A 411 6.17 8.27 -11.61
C ARG A 411 6.68 9.69 -11.92
N SER A 412 7.94 9.83 -12.19
CA SER A 412 8.57 11.13 -12.49
C SER A 412 7.87 11.93 -13.62
N THR A 413 7.15 11.26 -14.54
CA THR A 413 6.39 11.93 -15.61
C THR A 413 5.14 12.65 -15.16
N VAL A 414 4.54 12.23 -14.04
CA VAL A 414 3.32 12.88 -13.53
C VAL A 414 3.65 14.18 -12.79
N ILE A 415 4.84 14.29 -12.24
CA ILE A 415 5.25 15.50 -11.49
C ILE A 415 5.24 16.77 -12.33
N PRO A 416 5.79 16.81 -13.57
CA PRO A 416 5.66 18.00 -14.41
C PRO A 416 4.21 18.42 -14.67
N GLN A 417 3.29 17.46 -14.78
CA GLN A 417 1.87 17.74 -14.98
C GLN A 417 1.22 18.30 -13.71
N ILE A 418 1.55 17.74 -12.53
CA ILE A 418 1.14 18.30 -11.24
C ILE A 418 1.64 19.73 -11.09
N MET A 419 2.92 19.97 -11.42
CA MET A 419 3.52 21.31 -11.33
C MET A 419 2.86 22.28 -12.32
N ALA A 420 2.62 21.86 -13.57
CA ALA A 420 1.90 22.67 -14.56
C ALA A 420 0.50 23.04 -14.06
N ARG A 421 -0.23 22.06 -13.51
CA ARG A 421 -1.55 22.29 -12.92
C ARG A 421 -1.49 23.22 -11.70
N ALA A 422 -0.49 23.10 -10.86
CA ALA A 422 -0.27 24.00 -9.72
C ALA A 422 0.01 25.45 -10.20
N HIS A 423 0.75 25.63 -11.32
CA HIS A 423 0.94 26.94 -11.93
C HIS A 423 -0.38 27.55 -12.42
N GLU A 424 -1.23 26.78 -13.11
CA GLU A 424 -2.56 27.26 -13.53
C GLU A 424 -3.42 27.68 -12.33
N LEU A 425 -3.40 26.90 -11.25
CA LEU A 425 -4.13 27.21 -10.02
C LEU A 425 -3.58 28.48 -9.34
N ALA A 426 -2.25 28.67 -9.37
CA ALA A 426 -1.61 29.86 -8.83
C ALA A 426 -1.95 31.11 -9.65
N ASP A 427 -1.98 31.01 -10.98
CA ASP A 427 -2.36 32.10 -11.88
C ASP A 427 -3.84 32.49 -11.76
N ALA A 428 -4.71 31.50 -11.48
CA ALA A 428 -6.14 31.71 -11.24
C ALA A 428 -6.46 32.17 -9.80
N SER A 429 -5.47 32.12 -8.89
CA SER A 429 -5.67 32.48 -7.49
C SER A 429 -6.00 33.96 -7.31
N PRO A 430 -6.94 34.33 -6.41
CA PRO A 430 -7.15 35.72 -6.03
C PRO A 430 -6.01 36.30 -5.19
N HIS A 431 -5.08 35.45 -4.71
CA HIS A 431 -3.87 35.85 -4.02
C HIS A 431 -2.72 35.99 -5.00
N GLU A 432 -1.92 37.04 -4.84
CA GLU A 432 -0.73 37.25 -5.65
C GLU A 432 0.35 36.21 -5.26
N ILE A 433 0.67 35.28 -6.17
CA ILE A 433 1.69 34.26 -6.02
C ILE A 433 2.76 34.44 -7.10
N PRO A 434 3.77 35.32 -6.89
CA PRO A 434 4.82 35.57 -7.84
C PRO A 434 5.62 34.32 -8.22
N VAL A 435 6.14 34.28 -9.44
CA VAL A 435 6.95 33.15 -9.94
C VAL A 435 8.15 32.85 -9.03
N ALA A 436 8.75 33.90 -8.43
CA ALA A 436 9.87 33.73 -7.50
C ALA A 436 9.51 32.93 -6.22
N ASP A 437 8.23 32.86 -5.85
CA ASP A 437 7.75 32.11 -4.69
C ASP A 437 7.24 30.72 -5.07
N ARG A 438 7.17 30.40 -6.37
CA ARG A 438 6.78 29.08 -6.87
C ARG A 438 7.99 28.14 -6.87
N ARG A 439 8.47 27.86 -5.68
CA ARG A 439 9.67 27.03 -5.44
C ARG A 439 9.42 25.58 -5.84
N ALA A 440 10.49 24.87 -6.15
CA ALA A 440 10.44 23.42 -6.30
C ALA A 440 9.96 22.76 -4.99
N VAL A 441 9.18 21.67 -5.12
CA VAL A 441 8.55 20.96 -4.00
C VAL A 441 8.98 19.50 -4.07
N ALA A 442 9.32 18.92 -2.92
CA ALA A 442 9.57 17.49 -2.80
C ALA A 442 8.25 16.71 -2.58
N PHE A 443 8.24 15.46 -2.99
CA PHE A 443 7.12 14.56 -2.83
C PHE A 443 7.55 13.32 -2.06
N CYS A 444 6.86 13.02 -0.98
CA CYS A 444 7.19 11.92 -0.08
C CYS A 444 5.92 11.18 0.35
N THR A 445 5.99 9.89 0.55
CA THR A 445 4.93 9.11 1.18
C THR A 445 5.21 8.96 2.66
N ILE A 446 4.16 8.76 3.47
CA ILE A 446 4.34 8.56 4.91
C ILE A 446 5.21 7.34 5.23
N SER A 447 5.11 6.25 4.45
CA SER A 447 5.94 5.07 4.66
C SER A 447 7.42 5.30 4.31
N GLU A 448 7.71 6.16 3.33
CA GLU A 448 9.09 6.58 3.05
C GLU A 448 9.61 7.54 4.14
N LEU A 449 8.77 8.46 4.61
CA LEU A 449 9.13 9.34 5.71
C LEU A 449 9.44 8.55 6.99
N GLU A 450 8.62 7.56 7.35
CA GLU A 450 8.88 6.64 8.46
C GLU A 450 10.25 5.96 8.34
N ALA A 451 10.58 5.47 7.14
CA ALA A 451 11.88 4.83 6.89
C ALA A 451 13.05 5.81 6.98
N VAL A 452 12.90 7.02 6.45
CA VAL A 452 13.91 8.09 6.48
C VAL A 452 14.19 8.54 7.92
N LEU A 453 13.14 8.74 8.72
CA LEU A 453 13.26 9.25 10.09
C LEU A 453 14.06 8.34 11.02
N VAL A 454 14.18 7.05 10.70
CA VAL A 454 15.03 6.11 11.46
C VAL A 454 16.48 6.60 11.57
N THR A 455 16.98 7.28 10.55
CA THR A 455 18.38 7.77 10.51
C THR A 455 18.48 9.28 10.31
N ALA A 456 17.37 9.98 10.08
CA ALA A 456 17.40 11.41 9.78
C ALA A 456 17.77 12.27 10.99
N THR A 457 18.46 13.37 10.71
CA THR A 457 18.57 14.57 11.54
C THR A 457 17.74 15.68 10.89
N PRO A 458 17.41 16.80 11.59
CA PRO A 458 16.73 17.93 10.96
C PRO A 458 17.45 18.42 9.69
N MET A 459 18.76 18.51 9.75
CA MET A 459 19.61 18.94 8.64
C MET A 459 19.61 17.95 7.47
N SER A 460 19.74 16.64 7.75
CA SER A 460 19.75 15.63 6.67
C SER A 460 18.36 15.47 6.04
N LEU A 461 17.27 15.67 6.80
CA LEU A 461 15.91 15.70 6.24
C LEU A 461 15.74 16.91 5.31
N ALA A 462 16.12 18.11 5.75
CA ALA A 462 16.04 19.32 4.92
C ALA A 462 16.86 19.16 3.63
N GLU A 463 18.06 18.58 3.71
CA GLU A 463 18.89 18.31 2.53
C GLU A 463 18.26 17.25 1.62
N THR A 464 17.67 16.20 2.17
CA THR A 464 16.92 15.19 1.38
C THR A 464 15.77 15.84 0.62
N VAL A 465 15.00 16.73 1.28
CA VAL A 465 13.92 17.49 0.64
C VAL A 465 14.48 18.38 -0.47
N ARG A 466 15.61 19.07 -0.24
CA ARG A 466 16.26 19.92 -1.24
C ARG A 466 16.68 19.11 -2.48
N ILE A 467 17.28 17.94 -2.30
CA ILE A 467 17.66 17.06 -3.41
C ILE A 467 16.42 16.53 -4.14
N GLY A 468 15.39 16.14 -3.39
CA GLY A 468 14.14 15.58 -3.92
C GLY A 468 13.17 16.61 -4.50
N SER A 469 13.43 17.90 -4.39
CA SER A 469 12.57 18.96 -4.92
C SER A 469 12.96 19.47 -6.33
N GLY A 470 14.12 19.07 -6.84
CA GLY A 470 14.63 19.48 -8.16
C GLY A 470 14.40 18.42 -9.25
N ASP A 471 15.45 18.20 -10.05
CA ASP A 471 15.46 17.23 -11.15
C ASP A 471 15.19 15.78 -10.71
N ARG A 472 15.30 15.50 -9.41
CA ARG A 472 15.03 14.19 -8.79
C ARG A 472 13.64 14.08 -8.15
N ALA A 473 12.75 15.03 -8.40
CA ALA A 473 11.38 14.96 -7.90
C ALA A 473 10.70 13.65 -8.39
N GLY A 474 10.06 12.92 -7.46
CA GLY A 474 9.45 11.62 -7.73
C GLY A 474 10.40 10.43 -7.72
N TRP A 475 11.66 10.64 -7.37
CA TRP A 475 12.54 9.52 -6.99
C TRP A 475 12.11 8.97 -5.62
N ILE A 476 12.50 7.72 -5.35
CA ILE A 476 12.25 7.08 -4.05
C ILE A 476 12.96 7.90 -2.96
N PHE A 477 12.19 8.51 -2.07
CA PHE A 477 12.67 9.49 -1.10
C PHE A 477 13.69 8.89 -0.13
N SER A 478 13.49 7.64 0.29
CA SER A 478 14.45 6.92 1.15
C SER A 478 15.79 6.65 0.45
N MET A 479 15.81 6.45 -0.88
CA MET A 479 17.07 6.34 -1.63
C MET A 479 17.82 7.67 -1.67
N LEU A 480 17.12 8.78 -1.87
CA LEU A 480 17.73 10.12 -1.81
C LEU A 480 18.35 10.39 -0.45
N HIS A 481 17.67 9.95 0.61
CA HIS A 481 18.16 10.13 1.98
C HIS A 481 19.49 9.42 2.24
N THR A 482 19.74 8.27 1.62
CA THR A 482 21.03 7.56 1.78
C THR A 482 22.24 8.40 1.34
N GLU A 483 22.04 9.39 0.47
CA GLU A 483 23.09 10.31 0.03
C GLU A 483 23.41 11.41 1.06
N THR A 484 22.51 11.64 2.04
CA THR A 484 22.60 12.73 3.03
C THR A 484 23.00 12.25 4.42
N VAL A 485 22.96 10.95 4.66
CA VAL A 485 23.23 10.33 5.97
C VAL A 485 24.69 9.93 6.10
N ALA A 486 25.26 10.17 7.28
CA ALA A 486 26.60 9.69 7.58
C ALA A 486 26.64 8.15 7.69
N GLU A 487 27.71 7.51 7.19
CA GLU A 487 27.86 6.04 7.14
C GLU A 487 27.68 5.30 8.48
N LYS A 488 27.75 5.99 9.61
CA LYS A 488 27.66 5.40 10.97
C LYS A 488 26.49 5.96 11.79
N THR A 489 25.39 6.35 11.17
CA THR A 489 24.22 6.82 11.91
C THR A 489 23.55 5.65 12.63
N VAL A 490 23.33 5.80 13.94
CA VAL A 490 22.61 4.80 14.75
C VAL A 490 21.12 4.88 14.44
N PRO A 491 20.48 3.78 14.04
CA PRO A 491 19.03 3.77 13.81
C PRO A 491 18.24 4.09 15.09
N LYS A 492 17.25 4.93 14.97
CA LYS A 492 16.31 5.24 16.06
C LYS A 492 15.19 4.20 16.10
N ALA A 493 14.72 3.87 17.30
CA ALA A 493 13.54 3.05 17.47
C ALA A 493 12.27 3.81 17.04
N TYR A 494 11.24 3.09 16.61
CA TYR A 494 9.94 3.68 16.33
C TYR A 494 9.29 4.19 17.62
N PRO A 495 8.85 5.46 17.68
CA PRO A 495 8.51 6.11 18.97
C PRO A 495 7.21 5.59 19.58
N PHE A 496 6.26 5.15 18.77
CA PHE A 496 4.90 4.80 19.21
C PHE A 496 4.69 3.31 19.51
N GLU A 497 5.74 2.50 19.50
CA GLU A 497 5.62 1.07 19.79
C GLU A 497 5.03 0.83 21.20
N ARG A 498 5.45 1.62 22.18
CA ARG A 498 4.97 1.50 23.58
C ARG A 498 3.51 1.92 23.75
N THR A 499 3.02 2.83 22.92
CA THR A 499 1.63 3.34 22.97
C THR A 499 0.69 2.58 22.03
N LEU A 500 1.20 1.59 21.28
CA LEU A 500 0.38 0.75 20.40
C LEU A 500 -0.72 0.01 21.19
N SER A 501 -0.43 -0.37 22.43
CA SER A 501 -1.39 -1.03 23.32
C SER A 501 -2.58 -0.16 23.71
N ASP A 502 -2.46 1.16 23.67
CA ASP A 502 -3.57 2.08 23.94
C ASP A 502 -4.61 2.03 22.80
N LEU A 503 -4.15 1.79 21.56
CA LEU A 503 -4.99 1.66 20.38
C LEU A 503 -5.46 0.20 20.17
N LEU A 504 -4.59 -0.75 20.46
CA LEU A 504 -4.78 -2.19 20.27
C LEU A 504 -4.49 -2.93 21.56
N PRO A 505 -5.43 -3.01 22.51
CA PRO A 505 -5.20 -3.57 23.85
C PRO A 505 -4.70 -5.02 23.86
N TRP A 506 -4.97 -5.79 22.80
CA TRP A 506 -4.46 -7.16 22.65
C TRP A 506 -2.94 -7.23 22.45
N HIS A 507 -2.30 -6.13 21.97
CA HIS A 507 -0.87 -6.08 21.73
C HIS A 507 -0.06 -6.23 23.03
N ALA A 508 -0.47 -5.57 24.12
CA ALA A 508 0.17 -5.71 25.43
C ALA A 508 0.18 -7.18 25.90
N ARG A 509 -0.95 -7.89 25.76
CA ARG A 509 -1.07 -9.29 26.17
C ARG A 509 -0.16 -10.24 25.36
N ILE A 510 0.07 -9.94 24.06
CA ILE A 510 1.02 -10.72 23.27
C ILE A 510 2.45 -10.45 23.73
N ALA A 511 2.79 -9.20 24.03
CA ALA A 511 4.11 -8.84 24.52
C ALA A 511 4.42 -9.51 25.87
N ASP A 512 3.44 -9.55 26.79
CA ASP A 512 3.57 -10.23 28.08
C ASP A 512 3.84 -11.74 27.93
N LEU A 513 3.09 -12.41 27.03
CA LEU A 513 3.29 -13.83 26.75
C LEU A 513 4.68 -14.11 26.13
N ALA A 514 5.15 -13.25 25.24
CA ALA A 514 6.47 -13.42 24.63
C ALA A 514 7.61 -13.22 25.65
N ALA A 515 7.42 -12.35 26.64
CA ALA A 515 8.39 -12.13 27.72
C ALA A 515 8.46 -13.33 28.70
N ASP A 516 7.35 -14.04 28.90
CA ASP A 516 7.31 -15.23 29.77
C ASP A 516 7.96 -16.48 29.13
N ASP A 517 8.09 -16.51 27.79
CA ASP A 517 8.69 -17.61 27.05
C ASP A 517 10.21 -17.44 26.80
N GLU A 518 10.84 -16.31 27.14
CA GLU A 518 12.29 -16.16 27.09
C GLU A 518 12.93 -16.96 28.24
N PRO A 519 13.75 -17.98 27.99
CA PRO A 519 14.43 -18.74 29.03
C PRO A 519 15.43 -17.82 29.76
N ALA A 520 15.33 -17.79 31.10
CA ALA A 520 16.17 -17.03 32.01
C ALA A 520 17.67 -17.39 31.91
#